data_30351c7af119ab77824c030b8bedf819
#
_entry.id   30351c7af119ab77824c030b8bedf819
#
_cell.length_a   1.000
_cell.length_b   1.000
_cell.length_c   1.000
_cell.angle_alpha   90.00
_cell.angle_beta   90.00
_cell.angle_gamma   90.00
#
_symmetry.space_group_name_H-M   'P 1'
#
loop_
_entity.id
_entity.type
_entity.pdbx_description
1 polymer ?
#
loop_
_entity_poly.entity_id
_entity_poly.type
_entity_poly.pdbx_seq_one_letter_code
_entity_poly.pdbx_strand_id
1 'polypeptide(L)'
;IIKEHLSDKPIDEVLFFHLSRRLNTAEDCNVGNNLFDLLSTDNAMSLFLKEHDVEFAVSDKHLNLIYKGKEVSLEDTNQEHIPYLRWRLGHNANRIDFCFNGFLLKDLLYRNNYARELYDVPEFIGVLATFLKRRNIGTDFFENSKYYCF
;
A
#
# COMPACT_ATOMS: atom_id res chain seq x y z
N ILE A 1 -2.44 36.32 -7.53
CA ILE A 1 -3.37 35.90 -6.43
C ILE A 1 -2.63 34.99 -5.45
N ILE A 2 -1.92 33.93 -5.90
CA ILE A 2 -1.21 33.03 -4.97
C ILE A 2 -0.08 33.73 -4.22
N LYS A 3 0.73 34.57 -4.89
CA LYS A 3 1.85 35.27 -4.27
C LYS A 3 1.45 36.31 -3.22
N GLU A 4 0.25 36.87 -3.31
CA GLU A 4 -0.26 37.90 -2.38
C GLU A 4 -0.70 37.34 -1.03
N HIS A 5 -0.84 35.99 -0.92
CA HIS A 5 -1.29 35.30 0.29
C HIS A 5 -0.27 34.31 0.84
N LEU A 6 0.94 34.26 0.26
CA LEU A 6 2.01 33.42 0.82
C LEU A 6 2.53 34.08 2.10
N SER A 7 2.50 33.34 3.18
CA SER A 7 3.20 33.72 4.42
C SER A 7 4.69 33.49 4.26
N ASP A 8 5.51 34.44 4.72
CA ASP A 8 6.97 34.27 4.81
C ASP A 8 7.38 33.32 5.96
N LYS A 9 6.41 32.85 6.74
CA LYS A 9 6.68 31.88 7.81
C LYS A 9 6.88 30.49 7.23
N PRO A 10 7.88 29.74 7.70
CA PRO A 10 8.04 28.34 7.31
C PRO A 10 6.80 27.54 7.70
N ILE A 11 6.45 26.56 6.90
CA ILE A 11 5.38 25.60 7.20
C ILE A 11 6.06 24.44 7.94
N ASP A 12 5.80 24.34 9.23
CA ASP A 12 6.38 23.31 10.10
C ASP A 12 5.55 22.02 10.10
N GLU A 13 4.22 22.14 9.87
CA GLU A 13 3.30 21.00 9.86
C GLU A 13 2.27 21.15 8.74
N VAL A 14 1.91 20.03 8.14
CA VAL A 14 0.88 19.95 7.09
C VAL A 14 -0.09 18.85 7.43
N LEU A 15 -1.37 19.18 7.50
CA LEU A 15 -2.44 18.19 7.58
C LEU A 15 -2.78 17.68 6.19
N PHE A 16 -2.90 16.37 6.05
CA PHE A 16 -3.35 15.74 4.82
C PHE A 16 -4.33 14.62 5.11
N PHE A 17 -5.17 14.30 4.15
CA PHE A 17 -6.15 13.23 4.24
C PHE A 17 -5.59 11.98 3.56
N HIS A 18 -5.49 10.90 4.32
CA HIS A 18 -5.13 9.60 3.80
C HIS A 18 -6.37 8.72 3.67
N LEU A 19 -6.58 8.18 2.48
CA LEU A 19 -7.66 7.26 2.18
C LEU A 19 -7.12 5.84 2.08
N SER A 20 -7.67 4.94 2.86
CA SER A 20 -7.21 3.55 2.88
C SER A 20 -8.27 2.61 3.42
N ARG A 21 -8.21 1.35 2.98
CA ARG A 21 -8.95 0.28 3.65
C ARG A 21 -8.08 -0.32 4.75
N ARG A 22 -8.70 -0.61 5.89
CA ARG A 22 -8.07 -1.28 7.02
C ARG A 22 -8.81 -2.56 7.33
N LEU A 23 -8.07 -3.62 7.59
CA LEU A 23 -8.65 -4.89 8.04
C LEU A 23 -9.38 -4.69 9.36
N ASN A 24 -10.51 -5.38 9.53
CA ASN A 24 -11.34 -5.28 10.75
C ASN A 24 -10.60 -5.78 12.00
N THR A 25 -9.53 -6.57 11.82
CA THR A 25 -8.66 -7.10 12.87
C THR A 25 -7.52 -6.14 13.25
N ALA A 26 -7.38 -4.98 12.57
CA ALA A 26 -6.36 -4.02 12.91
C ALA A 26 -6.68 -3.36 14.27
N GLU A 27 -5.77 -3.51 15.23
CA GLU A 27 -5.94 -3.00 16.60
C GLU A 27 -5.93 -1.47 16.64
N ASP A 28 -5.10 -0.84 15.81
CA ASP A 28 -5.01 0.62 15.71
C ASP A 28 -5.19 1.09 14.27
N CYS A 29 -6.42 1.53 13.97
CA CYS A 29 -6.74 2.07 12.65
C CYS A 29 -6.17 3.48 12.41
N ASN A 30 -5.64 4.16 13.45
CA ASN A 30 -5.14 5.53 13.34
C ASN A 30 -3.65 5.61 13.02
N VAL A 31 -2.92 4.50 13.10
CA VAL A 31 -1.49 4.45 12.74
C VAL A 31 -1.30 4.25 11.25
N GLY A 32 -0.55 5.15 10.63
CA GLY A 32 -0.10 5.01 9.24
C GLY A 32 1.23 4.29 9.17
N ASN A 33 1.27 3.09 8.59
CA ASN A 33 2.49 2.38 8.29
C ASN A 33 2.84 2.54 6.81
N ASN A 34 4.10 2.74 6.49
CA ASN A 34 4.55 2.63 5.11
C ASN A 34 4.47 1.18 4.64
N LEU A 35 4.57 0.95 3.33
CA LEU A 35 4.38 -0.39 2.78
C LEU A 35 5.46 -1.38 3.27
N PHE A 36 6.71 -0.92 3.45
CA PHE A 36 7.79 -1.79 3.95
C PHE A 36 7.48 -2.30 5.35
N ASP A 37 7.16 -1.40 6.28
CA ASP A 37 6.83 -1.75 7.66
C ASP A 37 5.58 -2.64 7.72
N LEU A 38 4.56 -2.32 6.90
CA LEU A 38 3.32 -3.09 6.84
C LEU A 38 3.53 -4.55 6.41
N LEU A 39 4.49 -4.82 5.53
CA LEU A 39 4.78 -6.16 5.02
C LEU A 39 5.87 -6.90 5.82
N SER A 40 6.73 -6.18 6.57
CA SER A 40 7.89 -6.76 7.25
C SER A 40 7.69 -6.97 8.75
N THR A 41 6.63 -6.40 9.35
CA THR A 41 6.36 -6.52 10.78
C THR A 41 5.09 -7.32 11.06
N ASP A 42 4.95 -7.85 12.28
CA ASP A 42 3.72 -8.52 12.68
C ASP A 42 2.60 -7.49 12.90
N ASN A 43 1.55 -7.62 12.10
CA ASN A 43 0.37 -6.77 12.13
C ASN A 43 -0.81 -7.46 11.41
N ALA A 44 -1.99 -6.84 11.41
CA ALA A 44 -3.18 -7.42 10.78
C ALA A 44 -2.98 -7.77 9.30
N MET A 45 -2.21 -6.96 8.54
CA MET A 45 -1.94 -7.22 7.12
C MET A 45 -1.04 -8.43 6.94
N SER A 46 0.06 -8.53 7.69
CA SER A 46 0.97 -9.67 7.59
C SER A 46 0.27 -10.98 8.01
N LEU A 47 -0.57 -10.94 9.03
CA LEU A 47 -1.37 -12.12 9.45
C LEU A 47 -2.37 -12.51 8.36
N PHE A 48 -3.12 -11.57 7.81
CA PHE A 48 -4.03 -11.80 6.69
C PHE A 48 -3.32 -12.44 5.49
N LEU A 49 -2.14 -11.93 5.12
CA LEU A 49 -1.36 -12.48 4.01
C LEU A 49 -0.85 -13.91 4.31
N LYS A 50 -0.42 -14.19 5.54
CA LYS A 50 -0.02 -15.54 5.99
C LYS A 50 -1.17 -16.55 5.88
N GLU A 51 -2.41 -16.17 6.17
CA GLU A 51 -3.61 -17.01 5.97
C GLU A 51 -3.81 -17.39 4.49
N HIS A 52 -3.26 -16.60 3.58
CA HIS A 52 -3.26 -16.86 2.14
C HIS A 52 -1.95 -17.47 1.61
N ASP A 53 -1.10 -18.02 2.48
CA ASP A 53 0.23 -18.56 2.16
C ASP A 53 1.21 -17.52 1.59
N VAL A 54 1.04 -16.24 1.89
CA VAL A 54 1.88 -15.15 1.40
C VAL A 54 2.66 -14.53 2.57
N GLU A 55 3.97 -14.44 2.42
CA GLU A 55 4.86 -13.82 3.39
C GLU A 55 5.91 -12.97 2.67
N PHE A 56 6.57 -12.09 3.44
CA PHE A 56 7.65 -11.26 2.93
C PHE A 56 8.87 -11.39 3.85
N ALA A 57 10.04 -11.66 3.25
CA ALA A 57 11.31 -11.69 3.95
C ALA A 57 12.11 -10.42 3.66
N VAL A 58 12.61 -9.79 4.72
CA VAL A 58 13.50 -8.62 4.58
C VAL A 58 14.86 -9.06 4.06
N SER A 59 15.35 -8.44 3.01
CA SER A 59 16.67 -8.62 2.46
C SER A 59 17.29 -7.25 2.17
N ASP A 60 18.20 -6.80 3.01
CA ASP A 60 18.79 -5.46 2.97
C ASP A 60 17.71 -4.35 2.94
N LYS A 61 17.47 -3.71 1.79
CA LYS A 61 16.51 -2.60 1.63
C LYS A 61 15.28 -2.99 0.82
N HIS A 62 15.07 -4.26 0.55
CA HIS A 62 13.94 -4.76 -0.22
C HIS A 62 13.28 -5.96 0.45
N LEU A 63 12.13 -6.34 -0.06
CA LEU A 63 11.32 -7.45 0.43
C LEU A 63 11.25 -8.54 -0.62
N ASN A 64 11.59 -9.76 -0.25
CA ASN A 64 11.41 -10.94 -1.08
C ASN A 64 10.02 -11.53 -0.84
N LEU A 65 9.27 -11.77 -1.91
CA LEU A 65 7.96 -12.42 -1.86
C LEU A 65 8.13 -13.93 -1.64
N ILE A 66 7.46 -14.45 -0.63
CA ILE A 66 7.38 -15.89 -0.35
C ILE A 66 5.93 -16.32 -0.55
N TYR A 67 5.73 -17.34 -1.36
CA TYR A 67 4.40 -17.93 -1.57
C TYR A 67 4.45 -19.45 -1.36
N LYS A 68 3.59 -19.96 -0.47
CA LYS A 68 3.59 -21.38 -0.06
C LYS A 68 4.96 -21.87 0.40
N GLY A 69 5.64 -21.05 1.18
CA GLY A 69 6.97 -21.35 1.73
C GLY A 69 8.11 -21.34 0.71
N LYS A 70 7.89 -20.86 -0.50
CA LYS A 70 8.92 -20.74 -1.55
C LYS A 70 9.09 -19.30 -1.99
N GLU A 71 10.34 -18.88 -2.13
CA GLU A 71 10.65 -17.57 -2.70
C GLU A 71 10.19 -17.51 -4.16
N VAL A 72 9.52 -16.41 -4.49
CA VAL A 72 9.01 -16.15 -5.84
C VAL A 72 10.00 -15.26 -6.57
N SER A 73 10.53 -15.73 -7.69
CA SER A 73 11.43 -14.92 -8.51
C SER A 73 10.68 -13.76 -9.17
N LEU A 74 11.22 -12.56 -9.03
CA LEU A 74 10.74 -11.34 -9.69
C LEU A 74 11.72 -10.84 -10.76
N GLU A 75 12.52 -11.74 -11.36
CA GLU A 75 13.58 -11.35 -12.30
C GLU A 75 13.08 -11.13 -13.74
N ASP A 76 12.03 -11.83 -14.16
CA ASP A 76 11.49 -11.70 -15.53
C ASP A 76 10.61 -10.44 -15.63
N THR A 77 11.24 -9.31 -15.91
CA THR A 77 10.54 -8.00 -16.03
C THR A 77 9.61 -7.89 -17.24
N ASN A 78 9.58 -8.88 -18.14
CA ASN A 78 8.62 -8.92 -19.24
C ASN A 78 7.29 -9.55 -18.82
N GLN A 79 7.27 -10.27 -17.69
CA GLN A 79 6.03 -10.81 -17.14
C GLN A 79 5.19 -9.68 -16.56
N GLU A 80 3.91 -9.68 -16.87
CA GLU A 80 2.94 -8.74 -16.34
C GLU A 80 2.99 -8.69 -14.80
N HIS A 81 2.88 -7.49 -14.23
CA HIS A 81 2.94 -7.18 -12.79
C HIS A 81 4.31 -7.26 -12.13
N ILE A 82 5.32 -7.95 -12.67
CA ILE A 82 6.65 -8.00 -12.06
C ILE A 82 7.31 -6.62 -11.96
N PRO A 83 7.29 -5.74 -12.97
CA PRO A 83 7.86 -4.39 -12.83
C PRO A 83 7.23 -3.59 -11.68
N TYR A 84 5.92 -3.72 -11.47
CA TYR A 84 5.21 -3.07 -10.37
C TYR A 84 5.62 -3.67 -9.01
N LEU A 85 5.61 -5.01 -8.88
CA LEU A 85 6.00 -5.67 -7.64
C LEU A 85 7.46 -5.39 -7.27
N ARG A 86 8.39 -5.43 -8.22
CA ARG A 86 9.79 -5.04 -8.00
C ARG A 86 9.91 -3.63 -7.46
N TRP A 87 9.17 -2.70 -8.05
CA TRP A 87 9.13 -1.32 -7.57
C TRP A 87 8.60 -1.23 -6.14
N ARG A 88 7.42 -1.80 -5.87
CA ARG A 88 6.75 -1.71 -4.57
C ARG A 88 7.45 -2.50 -3.45
N LEU A 89 8.24 -3.51 -3.80
CA LEU A 89 9.02 -4.31 -2.86
C LEU A 89 10.47 -3.83 -2.71
N GLY A 90 10.85 -2.72 -3.34
CA GLY A 90 12.15 -2.07 -3.16
C GLY A 90 13.30 -2.66 -3.97
N HIS A 91 13.04 -3.54 -4.97
CA HIS A 91 14.08 -4.12 -5.82
C HIS A 91 14.68 -3.12 -6.83
N ASN A 92 14.07 -1.95 -7.01
CA ASN A 92 14.57 -0.92 -7.92
C ASN A 92 15.36 0.13 -7.14
N ALA A 93 16.68 0.02 -7.10
CA ALA A 93 17.56 0.87 -6.31
C ALA A 93 17.36 2.39 -6.55
N ASN A 94 16.99 2.77 -7.78
CA ASN A 94 16.77 4.17 -8.17
C ASN A 94 15.34 4.67 -7.94
N ARG A 95 14.43 3.83 -7.49
CA ARG A 95 13.02 4.16 -7.29
C ARG A 95 12.42 3.30 -6.18
N ILE A 96 12.83 3.60 -4.95
CA ILE A 96 12.22 3.01 -3.77
C ILE A 96 11.02 3.90 -3.40
N ASP A 97 9.83 3.30 -3.33
CA ASP A 97 8.61 4.01 -2.97
C ASP A 97 7.79 3.18 -1.98
N PHE A 98 8.09 3.39 -0.72
CA PHE A 98 7.29 2.90 0.40
C PHE A 98 6.40 4.01 0.99
N CYS A 99 6.24 5.12 0.26
CA CYS A 99 5.62 6.33 0.75
C CYS A 99 4.17 6.15 1.21
N PHE A 100 3.84 6.91 2.21
CA PHE A 100 2.50 7.13 2.69
C PHE A 100 1.95 8.39 2.00
N ASN A 101 0.98 8.23 1.13
CA ASN A 101 0.44 9.31 0.29
C ASN A 101 -0.90 9.80 0.81
N GLY A 102 -1.21 11.07 0.56
CA GLY A 102 -2.49 11.66 0.95
C GLY A 102 -2.87 12.89 0.13
N PHE A 103 -4.02 13.44 0.43
CA PHE A 103 -4.60 14.61 -0.23
C PHE A 103 -4.50 15.82 0.69
N LEU A 104 -3.98 16.94 0.19
CA LEU A 104 -3.89 18.21 0.94
C LEU A 104 -5.25 18.90 1.09
N LEU A 105 -6.15 18.74 0.11
CA LEU A 105 -7.42 19.47 0.05
C LEU A 105 -8.60 18.53 0.17
N LYS A 106 -9.42 18.74 1.19
CA LYS A 106 -10.62 17.95 1.48
C LYS A 106 -11.63 17.95 0.33
N ASP A 107 -11.86 19.09 -0.29
CA ASP A 107 -12.87 19.23 -1.34
C ASP A 107 -12.59 18.38 -2.58
N LEU A 108 -11.32 18.06 -2.85
CA LEU A 108 -10.91 17.21 -3.94
C LEU A 108 -11.23 15.73 -3.70
N LEU A 109 -11.36 15.29 -2.45
CA LEU A 109 -11.66 13.90 -2.10
C LEU A 109 -13.00 13.44 -2.68
N TYR A 110 -13.99 14.32 -2.71
CA TYR A 110 -15.36 13.99 -3.16
C TYR A 110 -15.57 14.13 -4.66
N ARG A 111 -14.65 14.79 -5.36
CA ARG A 111 -14.77 15.12 -6.80
C ARG A 111 -13.75 14.39 -7.67
N ASN A 112 -12.79 13.72 -7.06
CA ASN A 112 -11.70 13.05 -7.77
C ASN A 112 -12.04 11.56 -8.00
N ASN A 113 -11.99 11.10 -9.25
CA ASN A 113 -12.21 9.69 -9.57
C ASN A 113 -11.17 8.79 -8.90
N TYR A 114 -9.92 9.24 -8.78
CA TYR A 114 -8.87 8.50 -8.09
C TYR A 114 -9.23 8.22 -6.62
N ALA A 115 -9.83 9.19 -5.91
CA ALA A 115 -10.29 8.97 -4.55
C ALA A 115 -11.40 7.90 -4.47
N ARG A 116 -12.22 7.75 -5.53
CA ARG A 116 -13.22 6.68 -5.60
C ARG A 116 -12.59 5.31 -5.84
N GLU A 117 -11.54 5.24 -6.63
CA GLU A 117 -10.80 3.98 -6.88
C GLU A 117 -10.15 3.45 -5.61
N LEU A 118 -9.73 4.33 -4.68
CA LEU A 118 -9.19 3.95 -3.38
C LEU A 118 -10.23 3.29 -2.45
N TYR A 119 -11.53 3.37 -2.79
CA TYR A 119 -12.58 2.63 -2.07
C TYR A 119 -12.48 1.12 -2.28
N ASP A 120 -11.92 0.70 -3.39
CA ASP A 120 -11.73 -0.70 -3.75
C ASP A 120 -10.54 -1.33 -3.01
N VAL A 121 -10.18 -2.53 -3.40
CA VAL A 121 -9.00 -3.22 -2.85
C VAL A 121 -7.74 -2.38 -3.13
N PRO A 122 -6.83 -2.20 -2.17
CA PRO A 122 -5.57 -1.51 -2.42
C PRO A 122 -4.84 -2.10 -3.63
N GLU A 123 -4.30 -1.24 -4.48
CA GLU A 123 -3.64 -1.65 -5.73
C GLU A 123 -2.61 -2.77 -5.52
N PHE A 124 -1.78 -2.66 -4.47
CA PHE A 124 -0.79 -3.69 -4.15
C PHE A 124 -1.43 -5.06 -3.93
N ILE A 125 -2.52 -5.14 -3.17
CA ILE A 125 -3.25 -6.39 -2.90
C ILE A 125 -3.88 -6.94 -4.19
N GLY A 126 -4.49 -6.08 -5.00
CA GLY A 126 -5.08 -6.45 -6.29
C GLY A 126 -4.06 -7.01 -7.27
N VAL A 127 -2.90 -6.35 -7.40
CA VAL A 127 -1.79 -6.81 -8.25
C VAL A 127 -1.21 -8.12 -7.75
N LEU A 128 -0.97 -8.23 -6.43
CA LEU A 128 -0.46 -9.46 -5.81
C LEU A 128 -1.42 -10.65 -6.03
N ALA A 129 -2.73 -10.44 -5.82
CA ALA A 129 -3.75 -11.46 -6.05
C ALA A 129 -3.79 -11.94 -7.51
N THR A 130 -3.64 -11.02 -8.46
CA THR A 130 -3.62 -11.33 -9.89
C THR A 130 -2.33 -12.07 -10.28
N PHE A 131 -1.19 -11.59 -9.83
CA PHE A 131 0.12 -12.20 -10.08
C PHE A 131 0.20 -13.64 -9.56
N LEU A 132 -0.27 -13.88 -8.34
CA LEU A 132 -0.33 -15.22 -7.73
C LEU A 132 -1.48 -16.08 -8.27
N LYS A 133 -2.34 -15.54 -9.14
CA LYS A 133 -3.57 -16.19 -9.63
C LYS A 133 -4.51 -16.63 -8.50
N ARG A 134 -4.61 -15.81 -7.46
CA ARG A 134 -5.37 -16.05 -6.24
C ARG A 134 -6.36 -14.90 -5.99
N ARG A 135 -7.41 -14.84 -6.82
CA ARG A 135 -8.43 -13.76 -6.74
C ARG A 135 -9.08 -13.65 -5.36
N ASN A 136 -9.17 -14.75 -4.63
CA ASN A 136 -9.72 -14.74 -3.28
C ASN A 136 -8.95 -13.81 -2.32
N ILE A 137 -7.64 -13.58 -2.48
CA ILE A 137 -6.90 -12.64 -1.64
C ILE A 137 -7.55 -11.25 -1.70
N GLY A 138 -7.90 -10.76 -2.90
CA GLY A 138 -8.57 -9.47 -3.07
C GLY A 138 -9.99 -9.46 -2.52
N THR A 139 -10.78 -10.50 -2.80
CA THR A 139 -12.16 -10.63 -2.32
C THR A 139 -12.21 -10.69 -0.80
N ASP A 140 -11.40 -11.56 -0.20
CA ASP A 140 -11.38 -11.76 1.26
C ASP A 140 -10.86 -10.48 1.96
N PHE A 141 -9.88 -9.76 1.35
CA PHE A 141 -9.45 -8.47 1.87
C PHE A 141 -10.59 -7.45 1.86
N PHE A 142 -11.33 -7.36 0.76
CA PHE A 142 -12.44 -6.40 0.63
C PHE A 142 -13.54 -6.69 1.67
N GLU A 143 -13.93 -7.94 1.83
CA GLU A 143 -14.99 -8.39 2.75
C GLU A 143 -14.59 -8.18 4.22
N ASN A 144 -13.30 -8.35 4.56
CA ASN A 144 -12.78 -8.24 5.90
C ASN A 144 -12.16 -6.88 6.24
N SER A 145 -12.39 -5.86 5.42
CA SER A 145 -11.85 -4.53 5.62
C SER A 145 -12.91 -3.44 5.50
N LYS A 146 -12.63 -2.27 6.08
CA LYS A 146 -13.44 -1.06 5.96
C LYS A 146 -12.62 0.08 5.39
N TYR A 147 -13.29 0.96 4.68
CA TYR A 147 -12.70 2.17 4.12
C TYR A 147 -12.71 3.31 5.13
N TYR A 148 -11.58 3.97 5.28
CA TYR A 148 -11.37 5.07 6.22
C TYR A 148 -10.76 6.28 5.51
N CYS A 149 -11.03 7.45 6.08
CA CYS A 149 -10.35 8.70 5.81
C CYS A 149 -9.69 9.15 7.12
N PHE A 150 -8.40 9.26 7.13
CA PHE A 150 -7.57 9.72 8.25
C PHE A 150 -7.16 11.17 8.05
#